data_ab558afa952ffce1ab1523cb8d7a5d0d
#
_entry.id   ab558afa952ffce1ab1523cb8d7a5d0d
#
_cell.length_a   1.000
_cell.length_b   1.000
_cell.length_c   1.000
_cell.angle_alpha   90.00
_cell.angle_beta   90.00
_cell.angle_gamma   90.00
#
_symmetry.space_group_name_H-M   'P 1'
#
loop_
_entity.id
_entity.type
_entity.pdbx_description
1 polymer ?
#
loop_
_entity_poly.entity_id
_entity_poly.type
_entity_poly.pdbx_seq_one_letter_code
_entity_poly.pdbx_strand_id
1 'polypeptide(L)'
;MAKKTLYIFNPEHDLALASGETNYMPPASARRMASELALLPVWYAERGSAVLASSAYNLDYLKRMQELLDIPVYLMTEPELASEPALDIRPWGWDAALRKRLSGLGVDESLLPSMQQISVWREDSHRSKSVSLLPELQLNEHFCGESYYLKTPEEWKSFVEEREGCL
;
A
#
# COMPACT_ATOMS: atom_id res chain seq x y z
N MET A 1 9.60 24.30 8.50
CA MET A 1 10.62 23.23 8.40
C MET A 1 10.30 22.35 7.20
N ALA A 2 11.29 21.87 6.46
CA ALA A 2 11.05 20.90 5.40
C ALA A 2 10.52 19.61 6.03
N LYS A 3 9.47 19.02 5.43
CA LYS A 3 8.97 17.71 5.85
C LYS A 3 10.01 16.64 5.52
N LYS A 4 10.20 15.70 6.44
CA LYS A 4 11.05 14.53 6.23
C LYS A 4 10.18 13.41 5.63
N THR A 5 10.55 12.89 4.47
CA THR A 5 9.83 11.78 3.86
C THR A 5 10.16 10.48 4.60
N LEU A 6 9.14 9.73 4.98
CA LEU A 6 9.24 8.41 5.61
C LEU A 6 8.63 7.34 4.72
N TYR A 7 9.42 6.38 4.28
CA TYR A 7 8.95 5.22 3.53
C TYR A 7 8.66 4.06 4.46
N ILE A 8 7.56 3.36 4.19
CA ILE A 8 7.13 2.16 4.93
C ILE A 8 6.84 1.06 3.93
N PHE A 9 7.47 -0.11 4.12
CA PHE A 9 7.18 -1.31 3.34
C PHE A 9 6.14 -2.16 4.07
N ASN A 10 4.92 -2.18 3.54
CA ASN A 10 3.79 -2.97 4.05
C ASN A 10 3.14 -3.77 2.91
N PRO A 11 3.78 -4.90 2.50
CA PRO A 11 3.36 -5.70 1.34
C PRO A 11 1.99 -6.36 1.51
N GLU A 12 1.46 -6.41 2.73
CA GLU A 12 0.11 -6.90 3.04
C GLU A 12 -1.00 -5.89 2.74
N HIS A 13 -0.63 -4.69 2.30
CA HIS A 13 -1.55 -3.58 2.06
C HIS A 13 -2.79 -3.95 1.26
N ASP A 14 -2.66 -4.67 0.15
CA ASP A 14 -3.80 -5.03 -0.70
C ASP A 14 -4.85 -5.84 0.04
N LEU A 15 -4.41 -6.80 0.87
CA LEU A 15 -5.30 -7.63 1.69
C LEU A 15 -5.94 -6.80 2.81
N ALA A 16 -5.17 -5.93 3.44
CA ALA A 16 -5.65 -5.06 4.52
C ALA A 16 -6.66 -4.04 3.98
N LEU A 17 -6.39 -3.44 2.82
CA LEU A 17 -7.30 -2.51 2.16
C LEU A 17 -8.60 -3.20 1.73
N ALA A 18 -8.51 -4.38 1.13
CA ALA A 18 -9.67 -5.17 0.73
C ALA A 18 -10.55 -5.57 1.93
N SER A 19 -9.93 -5.96 3.06
CA SER A 19 -10.65 -6.24 4.31
C SER A 19 -11.39 -5.01 4.84
N GLY A 20 -10.74 -3.85 4.83
CA GLY A 20 -11.26 -2.60 5.42
C GLY A 20 -11.29 -2.59 6.95
N GLU A 21 -10.74 -3.62 7.59
CA GLU A 21 -10.73 -3.74 9.05
C GLU A 21 -9.53 -3.03 9.68
N THR A 22 -9.80 -2.21 10.71
CA THR A 22 -8.75 -1.53 11.47
C THR A 22 -7.88 -2.46 12.30
N ASN A 23 -8.37 -3.68 12.58
CA ASN A 23 -7.64 -4.72 13.31
C ASN A 23 -7.23 -5.88 12.40
N TYR A 24 -7.09 -5.63 11.10
CA TYR A 24 -6.65 -6.65 10.18
C TYR A 24 -5.31 -7.26 10.60
N MET A 25 -5.28 -8.60 10.66
CA MET A 25 -4.07 -9.36 10.97
C MET A 25 -3.59 -10.08 9.72
N PRO A 26 -2.47 -9.65 9.13
CA PRO A 26 -1.92 -10.30 7.95
C PRO A 26 -1.51 -11.74 8.23
N PRO A 27 -1.49 -12.61 7.21
CA PRO A 27 -0.90 -13.94 7.30
C PRO A 27 0.56 -13.90 7.81
N ALA A 28 0.99 -14.96 8.48
CA ALA A 28 2.34 -15.03 9.04
C ALA A 28 3.43 -14.84 7.97
N SER A 29 3.22 -15.35 6.76
CA SER A 29 4.11 -15.16 5.60
C SER A 29 4.24 -13.69 5.19
N ALA A 30 3.15 -12.94 5.15
CA ALA A 30 3.17 -11.52 4.81
C ALA A 30 3.88 -10.69 5.90
N ARG A 31 3.62 -10.99 7.18
CA ARG A 31 4.32 -10.34 8.31
C ARG A 31 5.82 -10.61 8.28
N ARG A 32 6.21 -11.84 7.95
CA ARG A 32 7.61 -12.21 7.78
C ARG A 32 8.24 -11.45 6.61
N MET A 33 7.58 -11.39 5.46
CA MET A 33 8.03 -10.61 4.29
C MET A 33 8.20 -9.13 4.64
N ALA A 34 7.22 -8.51 5.32
CA ALA A 34 7.30 -7.12 5.76
C ALA A 34 8.52 -6.87 6.67
N SER A 35 8.81 -7.81 7.57
CA SER A 35 9.98 -7.73 8.45
C SER A 35 11.30 -7.92 7.71
N GLU A 36 11.41 -8.96 6.90
CA GLU A 36 12.67 -9.31 6.19
C GLU A 36 13.03 -8.29 5.10
N LEU A 37 12.03 -7.69 4.46
CA LEU A 37 12.20 -6.72 3.37
C LEU A 37 11.92 -5.27 3.79
N ALA A 38 11.88 -4.97 5.09
CA ALA A 38 11.57 -3.63 5.60
C ALA A 38 12.48 -2.53 5.00
N LEU A 39 13.71 -2.87 4.62
CA LEU A 39 14.67 -1.95 3.99
C LEU A 39 14.56 -1.86 2.46
N LEU A 40 13.61 -2.56 1.83
CA LEU A 40 13.42 -2.49 0.38
C LEU A 40 13.27 -1.05 -0.16
N PRO A 41 12.60 -0.11 0.55
CA PRO A 41 12.49 1.26 0.10
C PRO A 41 13.83 2.00 -0.09
N VAL A 42 14.93 1.54 0.50
CA VAL A 42 16.27 2.15 0.30
C VAL A 42 16.64 2.23 -1.20
N TRP A 43 16.14 1.29 -2.02
CA TRP A 43 16.45 1.23 -3.45
C TRP A 43 15.78 2.33 -4.29
N TYR A 44 14.70 2.95 -3.79
CA TYR A 44 13.95 3.98 -4.52
C TYR A 44 13.68 5.24 -3.70
N ALA A 45 14.13 5.27 -2.45
CA ALA A 45 13.91 6.41 -1.56
C ALA A 45 14.68 7.66 -2.01
N GLU A 46 14.06 8.81 -1.87
CA GLU A 46 14.68 10.09 -2.15
C GLU A 46 15.83 10.40 -1.17
N ARG A 47 16.81 11.17 -1.63
CA ARG A 47 17.94 11.61 -0.78
C ARG A 47 17.44 12.33 0.47
N GLY A 48 17.98 11.95 1.63
CA GLY A 48 17.62 12.57 2.91
C GLY A 48 16.30 12.07 3.51
N SER A 49 15.65 11.08 2.88
CA SER A 49 14.46 10.43 3.45
C SER A 49 14.80 9.41 4.52
N ALA A 50 13.78 8.94 5.22
CA ALA A 50 13.88 7.86 6.19
C ALA A 50 13.13 6.61 5.70
N VAL A 51 13.54 5.45 6.18
CA VAL A 51 12.86 4.17 5.99
C VAL A 51 12.52 3.60 7.36
N LEU A 52 11.25 3.24 7.56
CA LEU A 52 10.81 2.60 8.81
C LEU A 52 11.30 1.16 8.84
N ALA A 53 12.04 0.81 9.87
CA ALA A 53 12.45 -0.56 10.14
C ALA A 53 12.49 -0.85 11.64
N SER A 54 12.40 -2.10 12.02
CA SER A 54 12.63 -2.52 13.38
C SER A 54 14.11 -2.30 13.74
N SER A 55 14.36 -1.82 14.95
CA SER A 55 15.67 -1.43 15.53
C SER A 55 16.89 -2.17 14.96
N ALA A 56 18.04 -1.53 14.86
CA ALA A 56 19.38 -2.11 14.56
C ALA A 56 19.48 -3.21 13.47
N TYR A 57 18.36 -3.60 12.90
CA TYR A 57 18.22 -4.67 11.92
C TYR A 57 18.91 -4.28 10.61
N ASN A 58 19.94 -5.03 10.26
CA ASN A 58 20.72 -4.82 9.04
C ASN A 58 21.35 -3.43 8.86
N LEU A 59 21.82 -2.79 9.95
CA LEU A 59 22.55 -1.52 9.85
C LEU A 59 23.76 -1.60 8.91
N ASP A 60 24.46 -2.73 8.91
CA ASP A 60 25.62 -2.94 8.01
C ASP A 60 25.17 -3.02 6.56
N TYR A 61 24.03 -3.64 6.28
CA TYR A 61 23.42 -3.63 4.95
C TYR A 61 23.04 -2.20 4.53
N LEU A 62 22.38 -1.45 5.40
CA LEU A 62 22.00 -0.06 5.13
C LEU A 62 23.24 0.80 4.82
N LYS A 63 24.30 0.71 5.63
CA LYS A 63 25.56 1.42 5.41
C LYS A 63 26.18 1.08 4.05
N ARG A 64 26.23 -0.22 3.72
CA ARG A 64 26.73 -0.67 2.42
C ARG A 64 25.90 -0.12 1.26
N MET A 65 24.56 -0.03 1.40
CA MET A 65 23.71 0.54 0.37
C MET A 65 23.90 2.05 0.25
N GLN A 66 24.08 2.76 1.34
CA GLN A 66 24.37 4.19 1.33
C GLN A 66 25.68 4.49 0.60
N GLU A 67 26.73 3.69 0.86
CA GLU A 67 28.04 3.82 0.20
C GLU A 67 27.94 3.47 -1.31
N LEU A 68 27.24 2.38 -1.63
CA LEU A 68 27.12 1.88 -3.01
C LEU A 68 26.28 2.79 -3.90
N LEU A 69 25.19 3.33 -3.39
CA LEU A 69 24.20 4.09 -4.14
C LEU A 69 24.40 5.61 -4.01
N ASP A 70 25.33 6.06 -3.16
CA ASP A 70 25.50 7.48 -2.79
C ASP A 70 24.17 8.12 -2.39
N ILE A 71 23.32 7.39 -1.69
CA ILE A 71 22.00 7.83 -1.25
C ILE A 71 21.99 7.92 0.28
N PRO A 72 21.99 9.13 0.86
CA PRO A 72 21.81 9.29 2.30
C PRO A 72 20.34 9.03 2.67
N VAL A 73 20.03 7.79 3.02
CA VAL A 73 18.74 7.36 3.56
C VAL A 73 18.94 7.01 5.03
N TYR A 74 18.02 7.44 5.89
CA TYR A 74 18.11 7.23 7.33
C TYR A 74 17.18 6.09 7.76
N LEU A 75 17.63 5.30 8.73
CA LEU A 75 16.75 4.36 9.43
C LEU A 75 15.97 5.13 10.48
N MET A 76 14.66 4.90 10.51
CA MET A 76 13.77 5.38 11.57
C MET A 76 13.08 4.18 12.23
N THR A 77 13.05 4.17 13.55
CA THR A 77 12.37 3.13 14.34
C THR A 77 11.01 3.63 14.83
N GLU A 78 10.13 2.69 15.21
CA GLU A 78 8.79 3.06 15.70
C GLU A 78 8.80 4.05 16.89
N PRO A 79 9.69 3.92 17.90
CA PRO A 79 9.73 4.90 18.99
C PRO A 79 10.10 6.32 18.55
N GLU A 80 10.79 6.47 17.42
CA GLU A 80 11.19 7.79 16.91
C GLU A 80 10.06 8.51 16.20
N LEU A 81 9.02 7.79 15.76
CA LEU A 81 7.89 8.38 15.01
C LEU A 81 7.17 9.48 15.81
N ALA A 82 6.92 9.25 17.11
CA ALA A 82 6.23 10.22 17.97
C ALA A 82 7.01 11.52 18.15
N SER A 83 8.31 11.50 17.93
CA SER A 83 9.21 12.64 18.12
C SER A 83 9.38 13.50 16.86
N GLU A 84 8.91 13.02 15.71
CA GLU A 84 9.08 13.70 14.42
C GLU A 84 7.79 14.45 14.02
N PRO A 85 7.73 15.77 14.23
CA PRO A 85 6.49 16.53 14.05
C PRO A 85 6.11 16.81 12.60
N ALA A 86 7.00 16.57 11.65
CA ALA A 86 6.83 16.95 10.25
C ALA A 86 7.23 15.82 9.30
N LEU A 87 6.41 14.74 9.29
CA LEU A 87 6.60 13.61 8.36
C LEU A 87 5.72 13.75 7.11
N ASP A 88 6.28 13.37 5.97
CA ASP A 88 5.56 13.00 4.76
C ASP A 88 5.60 11.47 4.66
N ILE A 89 4.55 10.79 5.09
CA ILE A 89 4.53 9.34 5.24
C ILE A 89 4.10 8.70 3.93
N ARG A 90 5.00 7.91 3.35
CA ARG A 90 4.82 7.20 2.07
C ARG A 90 4.92 5.69 2.28
N PRO A 91 3.83 5.02 2.69
CA PRO A 91 3.80 3.57 2.75
C PRO A 91 3.73 2.97 1.33
N TRP A 92 3.98 1.67 1.21
CA TRP A 92 3.67 0.93 -0.02
C TRP A 92 2.20 1.11 -0.40
N GLY A 93 1.32 1.09 0.58
CA GLY A 93 -0.06 1.52 0.44
C GLY A 93 -0.73 1.83 1.77
N TRP A 94 -1.73 2.72 1.74
CA TRP A 94 -2.51 3.09 2.91
C TRP A 94 -3.70 2.15 3.12
N ASP A 95 -3.84 1.66 4.34
CA ASP A 95 -4.99 0.89 4.79
C ASP A 95 -5.38 1.28 6.24
N ALA A 96 -6.54 0.78 6.69
CA ALA A 96 -7.08 1.12 8.00
C ALA A 96 -6.23 0.59 9.17
N ALA A 97 -5.58 -0.56 8.99
CA ALA A 97 -4.75 -1.17 10.02
C ALA A 97 -3.43 -0.40 10.19
N LEU A 98 -2.78 -0.04 9.07
CA LEU A 98 -1.56 0.80 9.10
C LEU A 98 -1.86 2.15 9.75
N ARG A 99 -2.95 2.82 9.33
CA ARG A 99 -3.35 4.09 9.95
C ARG A 99 -3.51 3.97 11.46
N LYS A 100 -4.24 2.94 11.92
CA LYS A 100 -4.43 2.69 13.36
C LYS A 100 -3.10 2.44 14.08
N ARG A 101 -2.21 1.64 13.48
CA ARG A 101 -0.87 1.36 14.04
C ARG A 101 -0.08 2.65 14.23
N LEU A 102 0.00 3.50 13.22
CA LEU A 102 0.76 4.76 13.27
C LEU A 102 0.17 5.74 14.28
N SER A 103 -1.17 5.88 14.34
CA SER A 103 -1.85 6.65 15.38
C SER A 103 -1.51 6.12 16.79
N GLY A 104 -1.53 4.81 16.99
CA GLY A 104 -1.16 4.17 18.25
C GLY A 104 0.32 4.34 18.65
N LEU A 105 1.20 4.59 17.69
CA LEU A 105 2.61 4.92 17.89
C LEU A 105 2.86 6.42 18.15
N GLY A 106 1.80 7.24 18.21
CA GLY A 106 1.88 8.66 18.53
C GLY A 106 2.13 9.57 17.33
N VAL A 107 1.97 9.08 16.11
CA VAL A 107 1.99 9.94 14.91
C VAL A 107 0.81 10.88 14.93
N ASP A 108 1.05 12.17 14.65
CA ASP A 108 0.00 13.19 14.62
C ASP A 108 -1.09 12.84 13.60
N GLU A 109 -2.35 12.90 14.03
CA GLU A 109 -3.52 12.57 13.21
C GLU A 109 -3.61 13.42 11.92
N SER A 110 -3.08 14.63 11.93
CA SER A 110 -3.04 15.51 10.76
C SER A 110 -2.10 15.02 9.64
N LEU A 111 -1.20 14.08 9.95
CA LEU A 111 -0.29 13.46 9.00
C LEU A 111 -0.84 12.15 8.41
N LEU A 112 -1.97 11.67 8.95
CA LEU A 112 -2.59 10.42 8.54
C LEU A 112 -3.81 10.69 7.64
N PRO A 113 -4.07 9.83 6.65
CA PRO A 113 -5.27 9.94 5.84
C PRO A 113 -6.52 9.73 6.71
N SER A 114 -7.62 10.40 6.37
CA SER A 114 -8.90 10.13 7.02
C SER A 114 -9.42 8.72 6.66
N MET A 115 -10.27 8.15 7.52
CA MET A 115 -10.93 6.88 7.22
C MET A 115 -11.80 6.97 5.95
N GLN A 116 -12.36 8.15 5.67
CA GLN A 116 -13.12 8.39 4.44
C GLN A 116 -12.22 8.29 3.20
N GLN A 117 -11.01 8.85 3.24
CA GLN A 117 -10.04 8.72 2.14
C GLN A 117 -9.65 7.24 1.92
N ILE A 118 -9.40 6.49 2.98
CA ILE A 118 -9.10 5.06 2.90
C ILE A 118 -10.28 4.29 2.28
N SER A 119 -11.52 4.62 2.65
CA SER A 119 -12.72 4.02 2.05
C SER A 119 -12.81 4.29 0.55
N VAL A 120 -12.54 5.52 0.12
CA VAL A 120 -12.53 5.88 -1.31
C VAL A 120 -11.44 5.08 -2.05
N TRP A 121 -10.23 5.01 -1.53
CA TRP A 121 -9.16 4.22 -2.14
C TRP A 121 -9.51 2.72 -2.21
N ARG A 122 -10.16 2.17 -1.18
CA ARG A 122 -10.65 0.80 -1.20
C ARG A 122 -11.66 0.56 -2.32
N GLU A 123 -12.61 1.47 -2.47
CA GLU A 123 -13.62 1.40 -3.54
C GLU A 123 -12.98 1.51 -4.93
N ASP A 124 -12.05 2.45 -5.11
CA ASP A 124 -11.38 2.69 -6.38
C ASP A 124 -10.40 1.56 -6.76
N SER A 125 -9.83 0.88 -5.77
CA SER A 125 -8.97 -0.29 -5.98
C SER A 125 -9.75 -1.58 -6.28
N HIS A 126 -11.07 -1.57 -6.17
CA HIS A 126 -11.89 -2.75 -6.44
C HIS A 126 -11.91 -3.04 -7.94
N ARG A 127 -11.67 -4.31 -8.32
CA ARG A 127 -11.60 -4.73 -9.74
C ARG A 127 -12.82 -4.38 -10.56
N SER A 128 -14.01 -4.30 -9.95
CA SER A 128 -15.24 -3.90 -10.66
C SER A 128 -15.17 -2.46 -11.21
N LYS A 129 -14.28 -1.63 -10.71
CA LYS A 129 -14.09 -0.27 -11.25
C LYS A 129 -13.59 -0.27 -12.70
N SER A 130 -12.84 -1.29 -13.12
CA SER A 130 -12.40 -1.41 -14.50
C SER A 130 -13.58 -1.54 -15.48
N VAL A 131 -14.69 -2.14 -15.03
CA VAL A 131 -15.90 -2.31 -15.87
C VAL A 131 -16.49 -0.96 -16.29
N SER A 132 -16.51 0.02 -15.39
CA SER A 132 -17.00 1.37 -15.70
C SER A 132 -15.93 2.27 -16.30
N LEU A 133 -14.66 2.10 -15.88
CA LEU A 133 -13.56 2.97 -16.29
C LEU A 133 -13.08 2.71 -17.72
N LEU A 134 -12.99 1.44 -18.13
CA LEU A 134 -12.47 1.07 -19.46
C LEU A 134 -13.21 1.72 -20.61
N PRO A 135 -14.56 1.78 -20.63
CA PRO A 135 -15.30 2.50 -21.69
C PRO A 135 -15.01 4.00 -21.74
N GLU A 136 -14.76 4.63 -20.58
CA GLU A 136 -14.47 6.06 -20.47
C GLU A 136 -13.09 6.44 -21.04
N LEU A 137 -12.14 5.50 -21.03
CA LEU A 137 -10.78 5.73 -21.54
C LEU A 137 -10.69 5.83 -23.05
N GLN A 138 -11.77 5.54 -23.79
CA GLN A 138 -11.83 5.59 -25.26
C GLN A 138 -10.65 4.91 -25.95
N LEU A 139 -10.16 3.82 -25.36
CA LEU A 139 -9.06 3.05 -25.91
C LEU A 139 -9.50 2.36 -27.20
N ASN A 140 -8.53 2.07 -28.08
CA ASN A 140 -8.80 1.33 -29.31
C ASN A 140 -9.42 -0.04 -28.98
N GLU A 141 -10.52 -0.40 -29.66
CA GLU A 141 -11.27 -1.64 -29.46
C GLU A 141 -10.42 -2.92 -29.51
N HIS A 142 -9.30 -2.88 -30.21
CA HIS A 142 -8.35 -4.01 -30.24
C HIS A 142 -7.64 -4.27 -28.90
N PHE A 143 -7.63 -3.29 -28.00
CA PHE A 143 -6.96 -3.38 -26.69
C PHE A 143 -7.94 -3.48 -25.51
N CYS A 144 -9.24 -3.29 -25.76
CA CYS A 144 -10.28 -3.36 -24.75
C CYS A 144 -11.16 -4.56 -24.99
N GLY A 145 -10.99 -5.61 -24.21
CA GLY A 145 -11.98 -6.65 -24.09
C GLY A 145 -13.22 -6.16 -23.32
N GLU A 146 -14.33 -6.85 -23.48
CA GLU A 146 -15.49 -6.62 -22.64
C GLU A 146 -15.25 -7.14 -21.23
N SER A 147 -15.65 -6.37 -20.22
CA SER A 147 -15.54 -6.73 -18.80
C SER A 147 -16.89 -6.68 -18.13
N TYR A 148 -17.20 -7.68 -17.32
CA TYR A 148 -18.47 -7.81 -16.64
C TYR A 148 -18.25 -8.02 -15.14
N TYR A 149 -19.08 -7.38 -14.32
CA TYR A 149 -19.09 -7.58 -12.88
C TYR A 149 -20.34 -8.35 -12.47
N LEU A 150 -20.17 -9.64 -12.21
CA LEU A 150 -21.23 -10.55 -11.79
C LEU A 150 -21.17 -10.70 -10.26
N LYS A 151 -22.27 -10.40 -9.60
CA LYS A 151 -22.33 -10.34 -8.12
C LYS A 151 -22.82 -11.64 -7.49
N THR A 152 -23.63 -12.40 -8.24
CA THR A 152 -24.28 -13.61 -7.70
C THR A 152 -24.03 -14.82 -8.59
N PRO A 153 -24.13 -16.04 -8.03
CA PRO A 153 -24.08 -17.28 -8.81
C PRO A 153 -25.16 -17.35 -9.92
N GLU A 154 -26.33 -16.77 -9.68
CA GLU A 154 -27.45 -16.72 -10.60
C GLU A 154 -27.11 -15.83 -11.81
N GLU A 155 -26.56 -14.64 -11.57
CA GLU A 155 -26.07 -13.75 -12.63
C GLU A 155 -25.00 -14.44 -13.48
N TRP A 156 -24.07 -15.18 -12.84
CA TRP A 156 -23.06 -15.95 -13.54
C TRP A 156 -23.70 -17.03 -14.45
N LYS A 157 -24.68 -17.76 -13.92
CA LYS A 157 -25.36 -18.82 -14.68
C LYS A 157 -26.07 -18.24 -15.91
N SER A 158 -26.87 -17.19 -15.73
CA SER A 158 -27.55 -16.53 -16.84
C SER A 158 -26.56 -15.98 -17.88
N PHE A 159 -25.46 -15.38 -17.41
CA PHE A 159 -24.42 -14.85 -18.29
C PHE A 159 -23.77 -15.94 -19.16
N VAL A 160 -23.50 -17.12 -18.60
CA VAL A 160 -22.94 -18.27 -19.34
C VAL A 160 -23.95 -18.82 -20.34
N GLU A 161 -25.21 -19.02 -19.92
CA GLU A 161 -26.29 -19.54 -20.76
C GLU A 161 -26.54 -18.63 -21.99
N GLU A 162 -26.51 -17.31 -21.80
CA GLU A 162 -26.69 -16.32 -22.90
C GLU A 162 -25.54 -16.32 -23.90
N ARG A 163 -24.37 -16.82 -23.50
CA ARG A 163 -23.13 -16.85 -24.31
C ARG A 163 -22.64 -18.25 -24.65
N GLU A 164 -23.47 -19.26 -24.46
CA GLU A 164 -23.16 -20.63 -24.92
C GLU A 164 -22.97 -20.61 -26.45
N GLY A 165 -21.70 -20.80 -26.85
CA GLY A 165 -21.27 -20.75 -28.26
C GLY A 165 -20.35 -19.58 -28.61
N CYS A 166 -20.08 -18.66 -27.68
CA CYS A 166 -19.15 -17.56 -27.85
C CYS A 166 -17.87 -17.71 -27.01
N LEU A 167 -17.72 -18.80 -26.24
CA LEU A 167 -16.56 -19.11 -25.43
C LEU A 167 -15.69 -20.18 -26.06
#